data_866407fcf7499e7aacbbd1cf9128361d
#
_entry.id   866407fcf7499e7aacbbd1cf9128361d
#
_cell.length_a   1.000
_cell.length_b   1.000
_cell.length_c   1.000
_cell.angle_alpha   90.00
_cell.angle_beta   90.00
_cell.angle_gamma   90.00
#
_symmetry.space_group_name_H-M   'P 1'
#
loop_
_entity.id
_entity.type
_entity.pdbx_description
1 polymer ?
#
loop_
_entity_poly.entity_id
_entity_poly.type
_entity_poly.pdbx_seq_one_letter_code
_entity_poly.pdbx_strand_id
1 'polypeptide(L)'
;MKKLLVEYEDSGKKLTTFLTSKYPKLNVNSVYKALRKKDVKLNGKRINDNVELTYGDELEVYIVESEFEGTKKKINIPKVYEDENVLVVNKPQDIEVEGENSITSYLKKQYSYIEPCHRIDRNTIGLVIFAKNEEALNQIIEMFKNQSIEKHYIACCYGIPKSNATINGYLFKDRKKSLVFISKEPKKGYTKITTSYKLIKENKDKNISLLDVTLHTGKTHQIRAHLAFAGLPLLGDGKYGSYEINKRFKIYKQALCSYSLTFNVEEGNLAYLNGTTIALKKIPFEDIID
;
A
#
# COMPACT_ATOMS: atom_id res chain seq x y z
N MET A 1 -12.05 -11.79 -25.58
CA MET A 1 -10.91 -12.11 -26.47
C MET A 1 -10.85 -11.07 -27.56
N LYS A 2 -9.68 -10.44 -27.79
CA LYS A 2 -9.43 -9.52 -28.93
C LYS A 2 -8.50 -10.22 -29.92
N LYS A 3 -8.86 -10.12 -31.21
CA LYS A 3 -7.94 -10.52 -32.32
C LYS A 3 -7.44 -9.25 -32.97
N LEU A 4 -6.13 -9.14 -33.16
CA LEU A 4 -5.46 -7.96 -33.69
C LEU A 4 -4.44 -8.39 -34.75
N LEU A 5 -4.38 -7.63 -35.82
CA LEU A 5 -3.33 -7.73 -36.84
C LEU A 5 -2.33 -6.60 -36.62
N VAL A 6 -1.05 -6.90 -36.73
CA VAL A 6 0.02 -5.90 -36.63
C VAL A 6 0.17 -5.20 -37.99
N GLU A 7 -0.16 -3.93 -38.01
CA GLU A 7 -0.04 -3.08 -39.19
C GLU A 7 1.42 -2.64 -39.42
N TYR A 8 1.72 -2.12 -40.61
CA TYR A 8 3.07 -1.71 -40.97
C TYR A 8 3.66 -0.66 -40.01
N GLU A 9 2.85 0.31 -39.56
CA GLU A 9 3.23 1.37 -38.61
C GLU A 9 3.47 0.87 -37.18
N ASP A 10 3.05 -0.34 -36.86
CA ASP A 10 3.19 -0.98 -35.56
C ASP A 10 4.35 -1.99 -35.52
N SER A 11 4.98 -2.28 -36.69
CA SER A 11 6.13 -3.17 -36.78
C SER A 11 7.32 -2.63 -35.99
N GLY A 12 8.03 -3.49 -35.27
CA GLY A 12 9.13 -3.11 -34.37
C GLY A 12 8.69 -2.67 -32.97
N LYS A 13 7.39 -2.49 -32.71
CA LYS A 13 6.92 -2.20 -31.35
C LYS A 13 6.90 -3.44 -30.48
N LYS A 14 7.24 -3.28 -29.19
CA LYS A 14 6.99 -4.35 -28.22
C LYS A 14 5.49 -4.55 -28.00
N LEU A 15 5.07 -5.78 -27.77
CA LEU A 15 3.67 -6.18 -27.56
C LEU A 15 2.94 -5.30 -26.53
N THR A 16 3.58 -4.98 -25.38
CA THR A 16 2.98 -4.09 -24.39
C THR A 16 2.73 -2.70 -24.93
N THR A 17 3.68 -2.12 -25.66
CA THR A 17 3.57 -0.80 -26.29
C THR A 17 2.48 -0.79 -27.35
N PHE A 18 2.42 -1.82 -28.19
CA PHE A 18 1.39 -2.00 -29.20
C PHE A 18 -0.02 -2.03 -28.58
N LEU A 19 -0.22 -2.88 -27.56
CA LEU A 19 -1.53 -3.02 -26.91
C LEU A 19 -1.95 -1.75 -26.18
N THR A 20 -1.05 -1.06 -25.48
CA THR A 20 -1.39 0.16 -24.76
C THR A 20 -1.57 1.39 -25.67
N SER A 21 -0.94 1.39 -26.85
CA SER A 21 -1.20 2.43 -27.86
C SER A 21 -2.56 2.26 -28.53
N LYS A 22 -2.95 1.01 -28.86
CA LYS A 22 -4.29 0.72 -29.43
C LYS A 22 -5.43 0.84 -28.40
N TYR A 23 -5.12 0.55 -27.14
CA TYR A 23 -6.06 0.63 -26.03
C TYR A 23 -5.48 1.48 -24.89
N PRO A 24 -5.58 2.81 -24.99
CA PRO A 24 -4.96 3.73 -24.01
C PRO A 24 -5.43 3.54 -22.56
N LYS A 25 -6.60 2.91 -22.38
CA LYS A 25 -7.15 2.59 -21.07
C LYS A 25 -6.66 1.24 -20.49
N LEU A 26 -6.02 0.41 -21.31
CA LEU A 26 -5.48 -0.89 -20.89
C LEU A 26 -4.24 -0.68 -20.03
N ASN A 27 -4.27 -1.19 -18.80
CA ASN A 27 -3.12 -1.11 -17.91
C ASN A 27 -2.00 -2.06 -18.37
N VAL A 28 -0.79 -1.56 -18.50
CA VAL A 28 0.37 -2.38 -18.88
C VAL A 28 0.59 -3.59 -17.97
N ASN A 29 0.26 -3.48 -16.67
CA ASN A 29 0.34 -4.60 -15.73
C ASN A 29 -0.67 -5.71 -16.06
N SER A 30 -1.82 -5.38 -16.66
CA SER A 30 -2.79 -6.38 -17.14
C SER A 30 -2.23 -7.17 -18.30
N VAL A 31 -1.46 -6.53 -19.19
CA VAL A 31 -0.75 -7.22 -20.28
C VAL A 31 0.31 -8.17 -19.73
N TYR A 32 1.15 -7.71 -18.80
CA TYR A 32 2.14 -8.59 -18.16
C TYR A 32 1.51 -9.74 -17.36
N LYS A 33 0.34 -9.51 -16.75
CA LYS A 33 -0.42 -10.57 -16.07
C LYS A 33 -0.92 -11.61 -17.07
N ALA A 34 -1.44 -11.17 -18.22
CA ALA A 34 -1.88 -12.06 -19.30
C ALA A 34 -0.71 -12.87 -19.87
N LEU A 35 0.45 -12.25 -20.10
CA LEU A 35 1.67 -12.95 -20.54
C LEU A 35 2.08 -14.05 -19.55
N ARG A 36 2.18 -13.73 -18.24
CA ARG A 36 2.51 -14.74 -17.22
C ARG A 36 1.52 -15.91 -17.17
N LYS A 37 0.25 -15.66 -17.47
CA LYS A 37 -0.79 -16.70 -17.55
C LYS A 37 -0.84 -17.42 -18.89
N LYS A 38 0.00 -17.01 -19.85
CA LYS A 38 -0.04 -17.47 -21.24
C LYS A 38 -1.39 -17.21 -21.92
N ASP A 39 -2.05 -16.09 -21.55
CA ASP A 39 -3.32 -15.63 -22.09
C ASP A 39 -3.12 -14.69 -23.29
N VAL A 40 -1.99 -14.80 -23.98
CA VAL A 40 -1.67 -14.14 -25.25
C VAL A 40 -1.13 -15.16 -26.22
N LYS A 41 -1.66 -15.15 -27.45
CA LYS A 41 -1.09 -15.91 -28.56
C LYS A 41 -0.55 -14.97 -29.62
N LEU A 42 0.56 -15.33 -30.21
CA LEU A 42 1.17 -14.71 -31.37
C LEU A 42 1.25 -15.78 -32.45
N ASN A 43 0.63 -15.54 -33.62
CA ASN A 43 0.58 -16.49 -34.74
C ASN A 43 0.11 -17.88 -34.28
N GLY A 44 -0.94 -17.92 -33.47
CA GLY A 44 -1.54 -19.15 -32.93
C GLY A 44 -0.77 -19.80 -31.77
N LYS A 45 0.46 -19.38 -31.45
CA LYS A 45 1.28 -19.96 -30.37
C LYS A 45 1.17 -19.09 -29.09
N ARG A 46 0.96 -19.72 -27.93
CA ARG A 46 0.96 -19.03 -26.63
C ARG A 46 2.35 -18.51 -26.29
N ILE A 47 2.42 -17.25 -25.87
CA ILE A 47 3.66 -16.58 -25.46
C ILE A 47 3.57 -16.11 -24.01
N ASN A 48 4.72 -15.92 -23.36
CA ASN A 48 4.85 -15.44 -21.98
C ASN A 48 5.80 -14.24 -21.86
N ASP A 49 6.44 -13.85 -22.97
CA ASP A 49 7.41 -12.76 -23.03
C ASP A 49 6.87 -11.56 -23.80
N ASN A 50 7.39 -10.39 -23.47
CA ASN A 50 7.07 -9.13 -24.15
C ASN A 50 7.91 -9.02 -25.44
N VAL A 51 7.51 -9.74 -26.46
CA VAL A 51 8.22 -9.83 -27.76
C VAL A 51 8.05 -8.56 -28.60
N GLU A 52 8.94 -8.35 -29.53
CA GLU A 52 8.83 -7.37 -30.59
C GLU A 52 7.95 -7.95 -31.71
N LEU A 53 7.03 -7.13 -32.24
CA LEU A 53 6.05 -7.53 -33.23
C LEU A 53 6.51 -7.15 -34.63
N THR A 54 6.14 -7.96 -35.60
CA THR A 54 6.45 -7.77 -37.03
C THR A 54 5.15 -7.54 -37.80
N TYR A 55 5.23 -6.78 -38.89
CA TYR A 55 4.10 -6.63 -39.81
C TYR A 55 3.50 -7.98 -40.22
N GLY A 56 2.17 -8.07 -40.14
CA GLY A 56 1.44 -9.30 -40.45
C GLY A 56 1.29 -10.27 -39.28
N ASP A 57 1.90 -10.00 -38.13
CA ASP A 57 1.67 -10.82 -36.94
C ASP A 57 0.21 -10.79 -36.50
N GLU A 58 -0.35 -11.97 -36.17
CA GLU A 58 -1.69 -12.12 -35.61
C GLU A 58 -1.62 -12.31 -34.09
N LEU A 59 -2.30 -11.45 -33.36
CA LEU A 59 -2.40 -11.53 -31.90
C LEU A 59 -3.81 -11.94 -31.47
N GLU A 60 -3.89 -12.93 -30.57
CA GLU A 60 -5.09 -13.23 -29.80
C GLU A 60 -4.83 -12.91 -28.32
N VAL A 61 -5.58 -11.94 -27.79
CA VAL A 61 -5.40 -11.45 -26.42
C VAL A 61 -6.63 -11.81 -25.59
N TYR A 62 -6.44 -12.66 -24.58
CA TYR A 62 -7.48 -13.18 -23.68
C TYR A 62 -7.54 -12.37 -22.38
N ILE A 63 -7.68 -11.05 -22.49
CA ILE A 63 -7.94 -10.13 -21.40
C ILE A 63 -9.46 -9.83 -21.39
N VAL A 64 -10.06 -9.69 -20.21
CA VAL A 64 -11.49 -9.38 -20.09
C VAL A 64 -11.79 -8.00 -20.68
N GLU A 65 -12.94 -7.86 -21.37
CA GLU A 65 -13.33 -6.65 -22.10
C GLU A 65 -13.27 -5.38 -21.22
N SER A 66 -13.70 -5.50 -19.99
CA SER A 66 -13.65 -4.42 -19.01
C SER A 66 -12.25 -3.84 -18.74
N GLU A 67 -11.18 -4.58 -18.94
CA GLU A 67 -9.81 -4.06 -18.81
C GLU A 67 -9.40 -3.22 -20.02
N PHE A 68 -9.91 -3.53 -21.22
CA PHE A 68 -9.69 -2.70 -22.43
C PHE A 68 -10.43 -1.37 -22.36
N GLU A 69 -11.63 -1.36 -21.78
CA GLU A 69 -12.44 -0.15 -21.62
C GLU A 69 -12.01 0.69 -20.44
N GLY A 70 -11.09 0.17 -19.61
CA GLY A 70 -10.68 0.78 -18.37
C GLY A 70 -11.85 0.86 -17.41
N THR A 71 -12.27 -0.28 -16.84
CA THR A 71 -13.27 -0.22 -15.78
C THR A 71 -12.72 0.66 -14.67
N LYS A 72 -13.37 1.80 -14.47
CA LYS A 72 -13.34 2.49 -13.19
C LYS A 72 -13.95 1.51 -12.18
N LYS A 73 -13.18 0.64 -11.56
CA LYS A 73 -13.60 -0.03 -10.34
C LYS A 73 -14.14 1.08 -9.46
N LYS A 74 -15.43 1.04 -9.14
CA LYS A 74 -16.02 1.98 -8.19
C LYS A 74 -15.32 1.69 -6.87
N ILE A 75 -14.30 2.50 -6.56
CA ILE A 75 -13.50 2.33 -5.35
C ILE A 75 -14.36 2.87 -4.23
N ASN A 76 -14.78 1.99 -3.34
CA ASN A 76 -15.43 2.42 -2.10
C ASN A 76 -14.32 2.88 -1.13
N ILE A 77 -14.31 4.17 -0.80
CA ILE A 77 -13.39 4.79 0.15
C ILE A 77 -14.23 5.30 1.32
N PRO A 78 -14.40 4.49 2.39
CA PRO A 78 -15.21 4.91 3.52
C PRO A 78 -14.59 6.14 4.20
N LYS A 79 -15.40 7.17 4.40
CA LYS A 79 -15.03 8.32 5.23
C LYS A 79 -15.19 7.92 6.70
N VAL A 80 -14.19 8.23 7.52
CA VAL A 80 -14.18 7.98 8.96
C VAL A 80 -14.45 9.26 9.73
N TYR A 81 -13.89 10.38 9.25
CA TYR A 81 -14.10 11.71 9.78
C TYR A 81 -14.07 12.73 8.65
N GLU A 82 -14.89 13.76 8.71
CA GLU A 82 -14.85 14.86 7.77
C GLU A 82 -15.39 16.13 8.44
N ASP A 83 -14.65 17.23 8.26
CA ASP A 83 -15.07 18.58 8.59
C ASP A 83 -14.73 19.55 7.43
N GLU A 84 -14.66 20.85 7.68
CA GLU A 84 -14.31 21.86 6.67
C GLU A 84 -12.84 21.83 6.27
N ASN A 85 -11.93 21.38 7.16
CA ASN A 85 -10.48 21.40 6.98
C ASN A 85 -9.89 20.04 6.64
N VAL A 86 -10.45 18.96 7.18
CA VAL A 86 -9.84 17.63 7.20
C VAL A 86 -10.82 16.55 6.72
N LEU A 87 -10.31 15.62 5.95
CA LEU A 87 -10.98 14.37 5.61
C LEU A 87 -10.08 13.20 6.03
N VAL A 88 -10.60 12.29 6.85
CA VAL A 88 -9.92 11.03 7.17
C VAL A 88 -10.70 9.86 6.55
N VAL A 89 -10.01 9.08 5.74
CA VAL A 89 -10.62 7.92 5.05
C VAL A 89 -10.02 6.62 5.54
N ASN A 90 -10.79 5.54 5.42
CA ASN A 90 -10.29 4.18 5.60
C ASN A 90 -9.84 3.62 4.24
N LYS A 91 -8.54 3.65 3.98
CA LYS A 91 -7.94 3.18 2.73
C LYS A 91 -8.07 1.65 2.60
N PRO A 92 -8.69 1.12 1.52
CA PRO A 92 -8.67 -0.33 1.25
C PRO A 92 -7.30 -0.81 0.79
N GLN A 93 -7.12 -2.13 0.70
CA GLN A 93 -5.93 -2.75 0.09
C GLN A 93 -5.88 -2.52 -1.43
N ASP A 94 -4.70 -2.77 -2.02
CA ASP A 94 -4.43 -2.73 -3.47
C ASP A 94 -4.51 -1.36 -4.14
N ILE A 95 -4.66 -0.28 -3.37
CA ILE A 95 -4.67 1.07 -3.90
C ILE A 95 -3.59 1.93 -3.22
N GLU A 96 -2.94 2.75 -3.99
CA GLU A 96 -1.98 3.74 -3.50
C GLU A 96 -2.70 5.00 -3.02
N VAL A 97 -2.06 5.75 -2.10
CA VAL A 97 -2.57 7.05 -1.67
C VAL A 97 -2.43 8.06 -2.81
N GLU A 98 -1.26 8.10 -3.46
CA GLU A 98 -0.91 9.05 -4.54
C GLU A 98 -0.59 8.32 -5.83
N GLY A 99 -0.78 8.99 -6.96
CA GLY A 99 -0.51 8.47 -8.29
C GLY A 99 -1.75 8.53 -9.19
N GLU A 100 -1.64 8.02 -10.40
CA GLU A 100 -2.68 8.15 -11.43
C GLU A 100 -4.01 7.45 -11.07
N ASN A 101 -3.95 6.23 -10.52
CA ASN A 101 -5.11 5.43 -10.11
C ASN A 101 -5.17 5.29 -8.58
N SER A 102 -4.99 6.38 -7.87
CA SER A 102 -4.89 6.46 -6.41
C SER A 102 -6.16 6.98 -5.75
N ILE A 103 -6.19 6.92 -4.41
CA ILE A 103 -7.25 7.55 -3.63
C ILE A 103 -7.30 9.06 -3.90
N THR A 104 -6.14 9.73 -3.94
CA THR A 104 -6.05 11.17 -4.23
C THR A 104 -6.68 11.49 -5.58
N SER A 105 -6.34 10.75 -6.64
CA SER A 105 -6.91 10.98 -7.98
C SER A 105 -8.43 10.76 -8.03
N TYR A 106 -8.96 9.88 -7.18
CA TYR A 106 -10.39 9.65 -7.04
C TYR A 106 -11.08 10.78 -6.26
N LEU A 107 -10.50 11.22 -5.14
CA LEU A 107 -11.04 12.30 -4.31
C LEU A 107 -10.99 13.67 -5.02
N LYS A 108 -9.94 13.95 -5.79
CA LYS A 108 -9.84 15.20 -6.61
C LYS A 108 -10.99 15.41 -7.61
N LYS A 109 -11.78 14.37 -7.90
CA LYS A 109 -13.01 14.50 -8.72
C LYS A 109 -14.23 14.94 -7.92
N GLN A 110 -14.14 14.92 -6.59
CA GLN A 110 -15.27 15.20 -5.69
C GLN A 110 -15.07 16.48 -4.88
N TYR A 111 -13.83 16.93 -4.74
CA TYR A 111 -13.44 18.09 -3.94
C TYR A 111 -12.73 19.12 -4.80
N SER A 112 -12.99 20.40 -4.59
CA SER A 112 -12.30 21.52 -5.23
C SER A 112 -10.82 21.57 -4.83
N TYR A 113 -10.53 21.24 -3.57
CA TYR A 113 -9.19 21.07 -3.05
C TYR A 113 -9.16 19.83 -2.14
N ILE A 114 -8.21 18.94 -2.39
CA ILE A 114 -7.96 17.76 -1.54
C ILE A 114 -6.53 17.27 -1.78
N GLU A 115 -5.70 17.26 -0.73
CA GLU A 115 -4.32 16.78 -0.82
C GLU A 115 -4.01 15.82 0.33
N PRO A 116 -3.26 14.73 0.10
CA PRO A 116 -2.88 13.80 1.14
C PRO A 116 -1.81 14.41 2.05
N CYS A 117 -2.02 14.33 3.35
CA CYS A 117 -1.06 14.84 4.33
C CYS A 117 0.04 13.82 4.65
N HIS A 118 -0.22 12.55 4.41
CA HIS A 118 0.72 11.43 4.57
C HIS A 118 0.30 10.26 3.69
N ARG A 119 1.13 9.23 3.71
CA ARG A 119 0.85 8.01 2.95
C ARG A 119 1.10 6.75 3.76
N ILE A 120 0.35 5.71 3.44
CA ILE A 120 0.60 4.33 3.85
C ILE A 120 0.82 3.46 2.62
N ASP A 121 1.42 2.30 2.79
CA ASP A 121 1.75 1.39 1.67
C ASP A 121 0.49 0.94 0.92
N ARG A 122 0.65 0.56 -0.35
CA ARG A 122 -0.44 0.08 -1.22
C ARG A 122 -1.32 -0.97 -0.56
N ASN A 123 -0.70 -1.95 0.11
CA ASN A 123 -1.40 -3.06 0.74
C ASN A 123 -1.68 -2.85 2.25
N THR A 124 -1.21 -1.77 2.86
CA THR A 124 -1.63 -1.36 4.20
C THR A 124 -3.03 -0.77 4.11
N ILE A 125 -3.93 -1.21 4.96
CA ILE A 125 -5.29 -0.65 5.09
C ILE A 125 -5.33 0.42 6.18
N GLY A 126 -6.45 1.15 6.27
CA GLY A 126 -6.72 2.03 7.41
C GLY A 126 -6.59 3.51 7.12
N LEU A 127 -6.39 4.29 8.16
CA LEU A 127 -6.58 5.72 8.18
C LEU A 127 -5.54 6.47 7.35
N VAL A 128 -6.03 7.38 6.50
CA VAL A 128 -5.24 8.36 5.75
C VAL A 128 -5.91 9.72 5.88
N ILE A 129 -5.13 10.74 6.26
CA ILE A 129 -5.57 12.12 6.40
C ILE A 129 -5.36 12.86 5.07
N PHE A 130 -6.39 13.59 4.67
CA PHE A 130 -6.37 14.53 3.57
C PHE A 130 -6.75 15.92 4.08
N ALA A 131 -6.07 16.94 3.60
CA ALA A 131 -6.43 18.34 3.84
C ALA A 131 -7.39 18.82 2.76
N LYS A 132 -8.42 19.60 3.15
CA LYS A 132 -9.41 20.20 2.28
C LYS A 132 -9.11 21.66 1.91
N ASN A 133 -8.01 22.20 2.44
CA ASN A 133 -7.44 23.49 2.09
C ASN A 133 -5.92 23.50 2.35
N GLU A 134 -5.24 24.51 1.84
CA GLU A 134 -3.77 24.61 1.89
C GLU A 134 -3.25 24.89 3.32
N GLU A 135 -3.98 25.67 4.10
CA GLU A 135 -3.60 25.98 5.47
C GLU A 135 -3.60 24.72 6.36
N ALA A 136 -4.67 23.91 6.27
CA ALA A 136 -4.73 22.62 6.95
C ALA A 136 -3.64 21.66 6.47
N LEU A 137 -3.32 21.64 5.16
CA LEU A 137 -2.23 20.83 4.63
C LEU A 137 -0.89 21.17 5.28
N ASN A 138 -0.55 22.45 5.30
CA ASN A 138 0.72 22.94 5.87
C ASN A 138 0.81 22.63 7.35
N GLN A 139 -0.27 22.86 8.11
CA GLN A 139 -0.31 22.57 9.54
C GLN A 139 -0.18 21.07 9.83
N ILE A 140 -0.90 20.20 9.13
CA ILE A 140 -0.82 18.75 9.34
C ILE A 140 0.57 18.20 8.96
N ILE A 141 1.18 18.70 7.88
CA ILE A 141 2.54 18.31 7.51
C ILE A 141 3.53 18.67 8.62
N GLU A 142 3.40 19.85 9.20
CA GLU A 142 4.22 20.27 10.35
C GLU A 142 3.98 19.40 11.58
N MET A 143 2.72 19.06 11.89
CA MET A 143 2.36 18.14 12.97
C MET A 143 3.00 16.74 12.79
N PHE A 144 3.08 16.24 11.54
CA PHE A 144 3.79 14.98 11.27
C PHE A 144 5.30 15.10 11.50
N LYS A 145 5.93 16.23 11.13
CA LYS A 145 7.36 16.48 11.36
C LYS A 145 7.68 16.57 12.85
N ASN A 146 6.85 17.27 13.60
CA ASN A 146 7.00 17.50 15.04
C ASN A 146 6.48 16.34 15.90
N GLN A 147 5.98 15.26 15.27
CA GLN A 147 5.40 14.10 15.94
C GLN A 147 4.17 14.43 16.82
N SER A 148 3.46 15.51 16.51
CA SER A 148 2.21 15.92 17.17
C SER A 148 1.00 15.07 16.75
N ILE A 149 1.14 14.17 15.80
CA ILE A 149 0.14 13.15 15.47
C ILE A 149 0.66 11.79 15.91
N GLU A 150 0.07 11.23 16.97
CA GLU A 150 0.37 9.88 17.40
C GLU A 150 -0.32 8.86 16.47
N LYS A 151 0.42 7.84 16.05
CA LYS A 151 -0.02 6.86 15.05
C LYS A 151 0.03 5.46 15.63
N HIS A 152 -1.14 4.84 15.74
CA HIS A 152 -1.28 3.45 16.13
C HIS A 152 -1.67 2.58 14.94
N TYR A 153 -1.01 1.45 14.83
CA TYR A 153 -1.28 0.44 13.82
C TYR A 153 -1.64 -0.88 14.48
N ILE A 154 -2.54 -1.61 13.87
CA ILE A 154 -2.77 -3.02 14.23
C ILE A 154 -1.99 -3.89 13.24
N ALA A 155 -1.18 -4.78 13.78
CA ALA A 155 -0.32 -5.69 13.03
C ALA A 155 -0.57 -7.14 13.46
N CYS A 156 -0.93 -8.02 12.51
CA CYS A 156 -0.99 -9.46 12.76
C CYS A 156 0.34 -10.10 12.31
N CYS A 157 1.07 -10.68 13.27
CA CYS A 157 2.42 -11.18 13.10
C CYS A 157 2.50 -12.69 13.29
N TYR A 158 3.44 -13.34 12.61
CA TYR A 158 3.91 -14.66 12.97
C TYR A 158 4.96 -14.55 14.08
N GLY A 159 4.79 -15.35 15.14
CA GLY A 159 5.56 -15.25 16.37
C GLY A 159 4.78 -14.53 17.47
N ILE A 160 5.14 -14.82 18.71
CA ILE A 160 4.56 -14.23 19.92
C ILE A 160 5.67 -13.50 20.66
N PRO A 161 5.56 -12.18 20.90
CA PRO A 161 6.57 -11.45 21.64
C PRO A 161 6.56 -11.84 23.12
N LYS A 162 7.75 -11.93 23.74
CA LYS A 162 7.87 -12.24 25.17
C LYS A 162 7.36 -11.11 26.08
N SER A 163 7.41 -9.88 25.60
CA SER A 163 6.95 -8.67 26.32
C SER A 163 6.66 -7.55 25.32
N ASN A 164 5.95 -6.54 25.79
CA ASN A 164 5.86 -5.25 25.08
C ASN A 164 7.26 -4.64 24.97
N ALA A 165 7.55 -3.96 23.87
CA ALA A 165 8.86 -3.38 23.66
C ALA A 165 8.85 -2.12 22.81
N THR A 166 9.86 -1.28 23.01
CA THR A 166 10.27 -0.23 22.11
C THR A 166 11.56 -0.65 21.42
N ILE A 167 11.50 -0.85 20.13
CA ILE A 167 12.64 -1.26 19.32
C ILE A 167 13.22 -0.04 18.60
N ASN A 168 14.55 0.08 18.67
CA ASN A 168 15.33 1.10 18.00
C ASN A 168 16.21 0.44 16.95
N GLY A 169 16.48 1.15 15.87
CA GLY A 169 17.34 0.68 14.81
C GLY A 169 17.65 1.76 13.79
N TYR A 170 18.29 1.35 12.71
CA TYR A 170 18.68 2.21 11.61
C TYR A 170 18.18 1.61 10.32
N LEU A 171 17.54 2.42 9.47
CA LEU A 171 16.89 1.98 8.24
C LEU A 171 17.58 2.59 7.02
N PHE A 172 17.91 1.75 6.04
CA PHE A 172 18.40 2.13 4.72
C PHE A 172 17.38 1.72 3.66
N LYS A 173 17.06 2.65 2.75
CA LYS A 173 16.14 2.39 1.62
C LYS A 173 16.95 2.15 0.34
N ASP A 174 16.95 0.91 -0.14
CA ASP A 174 17.44 0.56 -1.47
C ASP A 174 16.34 0.86 -2.52
N ARG A 175 16.53 1.95 -3.26
CA ARG A 175 15.55 2.37 -4.28
C ARG A 175 15.47 1.40 -5.47
N LYS A 176 16.60 0.76 -5.83
CA LYS A 176 16.67 -0.17 -6.97
C LYS A 176 15.89 -1.46 -6.67
N LYS A 177 16.04 -1.97 -5.47
CA LYS A 177 15.34 -3.20 -5.02
C LYS A 177 13.95 -2.93 -4.47
N SER A 178 13.57 -1.66 -4.26
CA SER A 178 12.32 -1.28 -3.56
C SER A 178 12.16 -1.97 -2.20
N LEU A 179 13.29 -2.14 -1.48
CA LEU A 179 13.38 -2.76 -0.16
C LEU A 179 14.01 -1.79 0.83
N VAL A 180 13.79 -2.06 2.12
CA VAL A 180 14.54 -1.43 3.20
C VAL A 180 15.29 -2.48 4.02
N PHE A 181 16.44 -2.08 4.55
CA PHE A 181 17.29 -2.90 5.39
C PHE A 181 17.39 -2.27 6.77
N ILE A 182 17.38 -3.09 7.81
CA ILE A 182 17.49 -2.66 9.20
C ILE A 182 18.86 -3.05 9.74
N SER A 183 19.45 -2.20 10.56
CA SER A 183 20.68 -2.45 11.33
C SER A 183 20.47 -2.05 12.79
N LYS A 184 21.07 -2.78 13.72
CA LYS A 184 21.17 -2.37 15.12
C LYS A 184 22.09 -1.18 15.31
N GLU A 185 23.19 -1.15 14.55
CA GLU A 185 24.23 -0.13 14.64
C GLU A 185 24.07 0.95 13.56
N PRO A 186 24.48 2.18 13.85
CA PRO A 186 24.48 3.25 12.85
C PRO A 186 25.43 2.91 11.69
N LYS A 187 24.97 3.18 10.46
CA LYS A 187 25.75 3.01 9.24
C LYS A 187 25.56 4.21 8.34
N LYS A 188 26.56 4.51 7.50
CA LYS A 188 26.47 5.60 6.51
C LYS A 188 25.24 5.40 5.61
N GLY A 189 24.40 6.44 5.50
CA GLY A 189 23.19 6.43 4.69
C GLY A 189 21.96 5.79 5.37
N TYR A 190 22.08 5.31 6.61
CA TYR A 190 20.98 4.82 7.41
C TYR A 190 20.37 5.95 8.25
N THR A 191 19.07 5.89 8.46
CA THR A 191 18.30 6.84 9.30
C THR A 191 17.80 6.12 10.54
N LYS A 192 17.97 6.74 11.72
CA LYS A 192 17.43 6.22 12.99
C LYS A 192 15.91 6.07 12.93
N ILE A 193 15.40 4.96 13.43
CA ILE A 193 13.98 4.63 13.52
C ILE A 193 13.63 4.12 14.91
N THR A 194 12.40 4.39 15.32
CA THR A 194 11.82 3.89 16.59
C THR A 194 10.41 3.39 16.35
N THR A 195 10.11 2.21 16.86
CA THR A 195 8.78 1.57 16.80
C THR A 195 8.51 0.90 18.13
N SER A 196 7.34 1.14 18.73
CA SER A 196 6.89 0.42 19.93
C SER A 196 5.80 -0.56 19.56
N TYR A 197 5.68 -1.66 20.31
CA TYR A 197 4.54 -2.56 20.18
C TYR A 197 4.06 -3.08 21.53
N LYS A 198 2.77 -3.34 21.61
CA LYS A 198 2.09 -3.99 22.74
C LYS A 198 1.30 -5.19 22.23
N LEU A 199 1.34 -6.30 22.95
CA LEU A 199 0.52 -7.46 22.65
C LEU A 199 -0.95 -7.18 22.99
N ILE A 200 -1.85 -7.36 22.01
CA ILE A 200 -3.30 -7.30 22.21
C ILE A 200 -3.85 -8.70 22.46
N LYS A 201 -3.51 -9.64 21.57
CA LYS A 201 -4.03 -11.02 21.59
C LYS A 201 -3.00 -11.96 20.98
N GLU A 202 -2.99 -13.22 21.44
CA GLU A 202 -2.12 -14.26 20.89
C GLU A 202 -2.91 -15.55 20.61
N ASN A 203 -2.42 -16.34 19.67
CA ASN A 203 -2.83 -17.73 19.47
C ASN A 203 -1.56 -18.60 19.47
N LYS A 204 -1.37 -19.35 20.56
CA LYS A 204 -0.16 -20.17 20.78
C LYS A 204 -0.08 -21.34 19.81
N ASP A 205 -1.20 -21.96 19.50
CA ASP A 205 -1.27 -23.14 18.61
C ASP A 205 -0.88 -22.76 17.18
N LYS A 206 -1.30 -21.57 16.74
CA LYS A 206 -0.96 -21.02 15.42
C LYS A 206 0.39 -20.30 15.42
N ASN A 207 0.97 -19.98 16.60
CA ASN A 207 2.14 -19.13 16.80
C ASN A 207 1.99 -17.76 16.12
N ILE A 208 0.88 -17.08 16.37
CA ILE A 208 0.58 -15.74 15.83
C ILE A 208 0.18 -14.79 16.95
N SER A 209 0.39 -13.50 16.70
CA SER A 209 0.06 -12.42 17.64
C SER A 209 -0.56 -11.23 16.92
N LEU A 210 -1.47 -10.55 17.61
CA LEU A 210 -2.03 -9.26 17.23
C LEU A 210 -1.39 -8.19 18.09
N LEU A 211 -0.77 -7.21 17.45
CA LEU A 211 0.00 -6.17 18.11
C LEU A 211 -0.61 -4.79 17.86
N ASP A 212 -0.68 -3.96 18.90
CA ASP A 212 -0.79 -2.51 18.78
C ASP A 212 0.62 -1.94 18.60
N VAL A 213 0.86 -1.28 17.48
CA VAL A 213 2.17 -0.75 17.09
C VAL A 213 2.13 0.77 17.05
N THR A 214 2.90 1.43 17.92
CA THR A 214 3.09 2.88 17.90
C THR A 214 4.25 3.24 16.98
N LEU A 215 3.97 4.08 15.98
CA LEU A 215 4.95 4.51 14.99
C LEU A 215 5.52 5.90 15.33
N HIS A 216 6.68 5.93 16.00
CA HIS A 216 7.33 7.18 16.41
C HIS A 216 8.02 7.90 15.23
N THR A 217 8.60 7.15 14.30
CA THR A 217 9.18 7.67 13.04
C THR A 217 8.45 7.06 11.86
N GLY A 218 8.29 7.80 10.75
CA GLY A 218 7.49 7.37 9.60
C GLY A 218 8.31 7.14 8.33
N LYS A 219 9.12 6.07 8.28
CA LYS A 219 9.90 5.75 7.07
C LYS A 219 9.24 4.64 6.23
N THR A 220 9.56 4.63 4.93
CA THR A 220 9.05 3.60 3.99
C THR A 220 9.19 2.20 4.56
N HIS A 221 8.12 1.42 4.57
CA HIS A 221 8.04 0.05 5.06
C HIS A 221 8.54 -0.15 6.52
N GLN A 222 8.64 0.92 7.33
CA GLN A 222 9.29 0.84 8.65
C GLN A 222 8.72 -0.26 9.53
N ILE A 223 7.43 -0.27 9.82
CA ILE A 223 6.79 -1.28 10.68
C ILE A 223 7.09 -2.68 10.15
N ARG A 224 6.90 -2.90 8.87
CA ARG A 224 7.06 -4.19 8.19
C ARG A 224 8.46 -4.77 8.36
N ALA A 225 9.47 -3.96 8.03
CA ALA A 225 10.88 -4.38 8.11
C ALA A 225 11.38 -4.45 9.55
N HIS A 226 10.94 -3.53 10.42
CA HIS A 226 11.40 -3.48 11.81
C HIS A 226 10.84 -4.62 12.65
N LEU A 227 9.55 -4.95 12.50
CA LEU A 227 8.96 -6.12 13.16
C LEU A 227 9.57 -7.42 12.63
N ALA A 228 9.77 -7.56 11.32
CA ALA A 228 10.45 -8.72 10.75
C ALA A 228 11.87 -8.88 11.30
N PHE A 229 12.64 -7.78 11.43
CA PHE A 229 13.97 -7.77 12.03
C PHE A 229 13.94 -8.14 13.51
N ALA A 230 12.87 -7.83 14.22
CA ALA A 230 12.63 -8.24 15.61
C ALA A 230 12.14 -9.70 15.76
N GLY A 231 12.01 -10.46 14.66
CA GLY A 231 11.51 -11.83 14.68
C GLY A 231 9.99 -11.98 14.70
N LEU A 232 9.26 -10.89 14.39
CA LEU A 232 7.80 -10.80 14.34
C LEU A 232 7.33 -10.36 12.93
N PRO A 233 7.62 -11.12 11.86
CA PRO A 233 7.21 -10.73 10.51
C PRO A 233 5.69 -10.70 10.40
N LEU A 234 5.16 -9.72 9.65
CA LEU A 234 3.73 -9.62 9.37
C LEU A 234 3.24 -10.80 8.54
N LEU A 235 2.08 -11.32 8.87
CA LEU A 235 1.37 -12.25 7.99
C LEU A 235 1.02 -11.55 6.67
N GLY A 236 1.16 -12.29 5.57
CA GLY A 236 0.85 -11.79 4.23
C GLY A 236 1.87 -10.83 3.63
N ASP A 237 2.96 -10.50 4.35
CA ASP A 237 4.00 -9.63 3.78
C ASP A 237 4.89 -10.41 2.81
N GLY A 238 4.79 -10.05 1.51
CA GLY A 238 5.58 -10.68 0.45
C GLY A 238 7.02 -10.18 0.32
N LYS A 239 7.43 -9.16 1.13
CA LYS A 239 8.80 -8.60 1.10
C LYS A 239 9.64 -8.96 2.32
N TYR A 240 9.03 -8.94 3.49
CA TYR A 240 9.71 -9.12 4.78
C TYR A 240 9.18 -10.33 5.57
N GLY A 241 8.08 -10.94 5.11
CA GLY A 241 7.52 -12.17 5.68
C GLY A 241 8.06 -13.43 5.02
N SER A 242 7.53 -14.58 5.45
CA SER A 242 7.84 -15.89 4.88
C SER A 242 6.74 -16.35 3.92
N TYR A 243 7.11 -16.74 2.71
CA TYR A 243 6.18 -17.29 1.74
C TYR A 243 5.46 -18.55 2.27
N GLU A 244 6.18 -19.46 2.94
CA GLU A 244 5.64 -20.71 3.49
C GLU A 244 4.59 -20.44 4.57
N ILE A 245 4.86 -19.47 5.46
CA ILE A 245 3.91 -19.04 6.48
C ILE A 245 2.68 -18.41 5.84
N ASN A 246 2.87 -17.49 4.90
CA ASN A 246 1.77 -16.82 4.21
C ASN A 246 0.88 -17.82 3.46
N LYS A 247 1.47 -18.84 2.85
CA LYS A 247 0.76 -19.94 2.18
C LYS A 247 -0.03 -20.79 3.17
N ARG A 248 0.56 -21.16 4.33
CA ARG A 248 -0.10 -21.90 5.42
C ARG A 248 -1.38 -21.19 5.89
N PHE A 249 -1.31 -19.88 6.09
CA PHE A 249 -2.44 -19.07 6.54
C PHE A 249 -3.34 -18.59 5.39
N LYS A 250 -2.96 -18.82 4.13
CA LYS A 250 -3.63 -18.31 2.91
C LYS A 250 -3.77 -16.78 2.89
N ILE A 251 -2.84 -16.07 3.52
CA ILE A 251 -2.80 -14.60 3.59
C ILE A 251 -1.65 -14.13 2.71
N TYR A 252 -1.96 -13.35 1.67
CA TYR A 252 -0.99 -12.91 0.65
C TYR A 252 -0.83 -11.40 0.55
N LYS A 253 -1.44 -10.67 1.49
CA LYS A 253 -1.32 -9.22 1.63
C LYS A 253 -1.08 -8.89 3.08
N GLN A 254 -0.13 -7.99 3.36
CA GLN A 254 0.29 -7.67 4.71
C GLN A 254 -0.88 -7.34 5.64
N ALA A 255 -0.98 -8.05 6.73
CA ALA A 255 -1.95 -7.81 7.79
C ALA A 255 -1.48 -6.62 8.66
N LEU A 256 -1.56 -5.42 8.10
CA LEU A 256 -1.18 -4.14 8.71
C LEU A 256 -2.25 -3.10 8.46
N CYS A 257 -2.69 -2.43 9.52
CA CYS A 257 -3.74 -1.42 9.48
C CYS A 257 -3.32 -0.16 10.25
N SER A 258 -3.38 1.02 9.62
CA SER A 258 -3.36 2.31 10.31
C SER A 258 -4.69 2.47 11.06
N TYR A 259 -4.68 2.21 12.38
CA TYR A 259 -5.88 1.98 13.17
C TYR A 259 -6.42 3.24 13.84
N SER A 260 -5.53 4.03 14.47
CA SER A 260 -5.93 5.29 15.10
C SER A 260 -4.87 6.38 14.98
N LEU A 261 -5.36 7.61 15.00
CA LEU A 261 -4.58 8.85 14.90
C LEU A 261 -5.06 9.77 16.00
N THR A 262 -4.14 10.19 16.90
CA THR A 262 -4.43 11.16 17.97
C THR A 262 -3.71 12.45 17.68
N PHE A 263 -4.44 13.55 17.71
CA PHE A 263 -3.96 14.89 17.42
C PHE A 263 -3.56 15.61 18.70
N ASN A 264 -2.32 16.06 18.80
CA ASN A 264 -1.77 16.87 19.89
C ASN A 264 -1.35 18.21 19.29
N VAL A 265 -2.30 19.15 19.18
CA VAL A 265 -2.13 20.45 18.52
C VAL A 265 -2.78 21.56 19.37
N GLU A 266 -1.98 22.47 19.87
CA GLU A 266 -2.47 23.52 20.79
C GLU A 266 -2.80 24.83 20.06
N GLU A 267 -2.24 25.05 18.86
CA GLU A 267 -2.34 26.31 18.13
C GLU A 267 -2.71 26.12 16.66
N GLY A 268 -3.14 27.19 16.02
CA GLY A 268 -3.51 27.22 14.59
C GLY A 268 -4.93 26.76 14.32
N ASN A 269 -5.29 26.68 13.05
CA ASN A 269 -6.66 26.40 12.58
C ASN A 269 -7.18 25.03 12.98
N LEU A 270 -6.28 24.10 13.31
CA LEU A 270 -6.62 22.74 13.72
C LEU A 270 -6.56 22.55 15.23
N ALA A 271 -6.43 23.61 16.04
CA ALA A 271 -6.39 23.52 17.51
C ALA A 271 -7.64 22.84 18.10
N TYR A 272 -8.78 22.91 17.42
CA TYR A 272 -10.01 22.21 17.80
C TYR A 272 -9.91 20.68 17.76
N LEU A 273 -8.90 20.13 17.06
CA LEU A 273 -8.61 18.68 17.05
C LEU A 273 -7.74 18.24 18.24
N ASN A 274 -7.28 19.17 19.08
CA ASN A 274 -6.40 18.82 20.20
C ASN A 274 -7.03 17.76 21.10
N GLY A 275 -6.27 16.70 21.43
CA GLY A 275 -6.74 15.56 22.21
C GLY A 275 -7.71 14.63 21.46
N THR A 276 -8.11 14.95 20.22
CA THR A 276 -9.05 14.13 19.45
C THR A 276 -8.34 12.88 18.91
N THR A 277 -8.96 11.73 19.12
CA THR A 277 -8.54 10.45 18.53
C THR A 277 -9.55 10.00 17.48
N ILE A 278 -9.10 9.85 16.25
CA ILE A 278 -9.88 9.25 15.14
C ILE A 278 -9.43 7.81 14.99
N ALA A 279 -10.35 6.86 15.17
CA ALA A 279 -10.05 5.42 15.14
C ALA A 279 -11.08 4.64 14.32
N LEU A 280 -10.69 3.47 13.82
CA LEU A 280 -11.62 2.51 13.23
C LEU A 280 -12.49 1.87 14.33
N LYS A 281 -13.75 1.56 14.00
CA LYS A 281 -14.73 1.01 14.96
C LYS A 281 -14.42 -0.42 15.41
N LYS A 282 -13.70 -1.19 14.60
CA LYS A 282 -13.35 -2.59 14.88
C LYS A 282 -11.85 -2.79 14.79
N ILE A 283 -11.30 -3.62 15.66
CA ILE A 283 -9.90 -4.05 15.57
C ILE A 283 -9.79 -4.98 14.35
N PRO A 284 -8.94 -4.67 13.37
CA PRO A 284 -8.76 -5.51 12.20
C PRO A 284 -7.98 -6.78 12.53
N PHE A 285 -8.21 -7.84 11.74
CA PHE A 285 -7.51 -9.13 11.79
C PHE A 285 -7.80 -9.99 13.04
N GLU A 286 -8.82 -9.69 13.85
CA GLU A 286 -9.21 -10.53 14.99
C GLU A 286 -9.64 -11.92 14.52
N ASP A 287 -10.33 -12.01 13.39
CA ASP A 287 -10.74 -13.25 12.73
C ASP A 287 -9.57 -14.17 12.33
N ILE A 288 -8.38 -13.62 12.16
CA ILE A 288 -7.15 -14.40 11.87
C ILE A 288 -6.61 -15.05 13.15
N ILE A 289 -6.73 -14.34 14.29
CA ILE A 289 -6.25 -14.79 15.58
C ILE A 289 -7.16 -15.89 16.14
N ASP A 290 -8.45 -15.76 15.98
CA ASP A 290 -9.45 -16.76 16.41
C ASP A 290 -9.40 -18.01 15.54
#